data_6594b0048a5d640849b84bb05588a621
#
_entry.id   6594b0048a5d640849b84bb05588a621
#
_cell.length_a   1.000
_cell.length_b   1.000
_cell.length_c   1.000
_cell.angle_alpha   90.00
_cell.angle_beta   90.00
_cell.angle_gamma   90.00
#
_symmetry.space_group_name_H-M   'P 1'
#
loop_
_entity.id
_entity.type
_entity.pdbx_description
1 polymer ?
#
loop_
_entity_poly.entity_id
_entity_poly.type
_entity_poly.pdbx_seq_one_letter_code
_entity_poly.pdbx_strand_id
1 'polypeptide(L)'
;TMYAVNSTIYGEGGNDKLLINNVSTAYGGAGDDEIIINSSGTAYGDDGDDIITVNVATSGAINGGLGNDTYNINAKVTNLSDTGGDNIYNVNANDINISGGPGADTFYLSGNNNTVLGAGGDDYFVIDGSNNFIDGGTGNNYYIDNGTGTSFSNVNKDPNAGGISFTYQGEVKTFTLNGKTYTVTNNFAGSNMLQYSLNPNTGVITLNGSNFGVNASSNESAILNIRGNNNVITGSDLSDKITVEQGSNNVINGGKGNDTLIMNSENNSLNGGEGNDNITLNASTNLEVTGGAGADTININSDNNTNISSGAGND
;
A
#
# COMPACT_ATOMS: atom_id res chain seq x y z
N THR A 1 -18.21 -12.75 -7.66
CA THR A 1 -18.32 -11.35 -8.12
C THR A 1 -19.76 -10.98 -8.34
N MET A 2 -20.20 -9.88 -7.76
CA MET A 2 -21.57 -9.37 -7.87
C MET A 2 -21.59 -7.92 -8.36
N TYR A 3 -22.67 -7.50 -9.02
CA TYR A 3 -22.83 -6.16 -9.59
C TYR A 3 -24.11 -5.52 -9.06
N ALA A 4 -24.02 -4.28 -8.54
CA ALA A 4 -25.17 -3.51 -8.10
C ALA A 4 -25.52 -2.40 -9.10
N VAL A 5 -26.81 -2.30 -9.41
CA VAL A 5 -27.38 -1.22 -10.21
C VAL A 5 -28.70 -0.79 -9.56
N ASN A 6 -28.71 0.38 -8.91
CA ASN A 6 -29.85 0.92 -8.16
C ASN A 6 -30.42 -0.08 -7.13
N SER A 7 -29.55 -0.79 -6.44
CA SER A 7 -29.93 -1.90 -5.55
C SER A 7 -28.97 -2.06 -4.39
N THR A 8 -29.34 -2.89 -3.42
CA THR A 8 -28.43 -3.34 -2.37
C THR A 8 -27.91 -4.73 -2.73
N ILE A 9 -26.61 -4.96 -2.55
CA ILE A 9 -25.99 -6.28 -2.68
C ILE A 9 -25.36 -6.68 -1.36
N TYR A 10 -25.37 -7.98 -1.10
CA TYR A 10 -24.81 -8.61 0.07
C TYR A 10 -23.87 -9.73 -0.39
N GLY A 11 -22.61 -9.73 0.10
CA GLY A 11 -21.68 -10.84 -0.06
C GLY A 11 -22.05 -12.02 0.82
N GLU A 12 -22.57 -11.72 1.99
CA GLU A 12 -22.97 -12.66 3.06
C GLU A 12 -21.75 -13.26 3.77
N GLY A 13 -21.10 -14.27 3.22
CA GLY A 13 -19.92 -14.87 3.85
C GLY A 13 -19.00 -15.55 2.87
N GLY A 14 -17.70 -15.50 3.15
CA GLY A 14 -16.62 -15.84 2.24
C GLY A 14 -16.08 -14.59 1.54
N ASN A 15 -14.99 -14.71 0.82
CA ASN A 15 -14.33 -13.57 0.18
C ASN A 15 -15.02 -13.22 -1.13
N ASP A 16 -15.73 -12.10 -1.15
CA ASP A 16 -16.54 -11.66 -2.27
C ASP A 16 -15.96 -10.46 -3.02
N LYS A 17 -16.35 -10.30 -4.30
CA LYS A 17 -16.06 -9.11 -5.08
C LYS A 17 -17.36 -8.43 -5.50
N LEU A 18 -17.57 -7.21 -4.96
CA LEU A 18 -18.78 -6.41 -5.14
C LEU A 18 -18.48 -5.15 -5.96
N LEU A 19 -19.18 -4.96 -7.09
CA LEU A 19 -18.98 -3.81 -7.97
C LEU A 19 -20.21 -2.89 -7.96
N ILE A 20 -20.05 -1.66 -7.54
CA ILE A 20 -21.07 -0.60 -7.59
C ILE A 20 -20.89 0.21 -8.88
N ASN A 21 -21.69 -0.08 -9.89
CA ASN A 21 -21.69 0.60 -11.18
C ASN A 21 -22.83 1.61 -11.38
N ASN A 22 -23.71 1.75 -10.41
CA ASN A 22 -24.76 2.77 -10.32
C ASN A 22 -25.10 3.00 -8.85
N VAL A 23 -25.92 4.02 -8.52
CA VAL A 23 -26.27 4.38 -7.14
C VAL A 23 -26.78 3.15 -6.38
N SER A 24 -25.98 2.64 -5.45
CA SER A 24 -26.22 1.34 -4.80
C SER A 24 -25.54 1.28 -3.42
N THR A 25 -25.93 0.28 -2.64
CA THR A 25 -25.26 -0.06 -1.38
C THR A 25 -24.68 -1.47 -1.46
N ALA A 26 -23.45 -1.65 -1.02
CA ALA A 26 -22.81 -2.95 -0.89
C ALA A 26 -22.50 -3.23 0.60
N TYR A 27 -22.75 -4.47 0.98
CA TYR A 27 -22.32 -5.08 2.24
C TYR A 27 -21.46 -6.30 1.89
N GLY A 28 -20.21 -6.33 2.33
CA GLY A 28 -19.32 -7.48 2.15
C GLY A 28 -19.83 -8.65 2.96
N GLY A 29 -19.88 -8.52 4.24
CA GLY A 29 -20.40 -9.52 5.16
C GLY A 29 -19.30 -10.10 6.03
N ALA A 30 -19.09 -11.41 5.99
CA ALA A 30 -18.03 -12.05 6.74
C ALA A 30 -16.99 -12.65 5.81
N GLY A 31 -15.74 -12.27 5.93
CA GLY A 31 -14.62 -12.69 5.09
C GLY A 31 -13.94 -11.47 4.45
N ASP A 32 -12.82 -11.68 3.78
CA ASP A 32 -12.03 -10.59 3.20
C ASP A 32 -12.60 -10.23 1.84
N ASP A 33 -13.33 -9.12 1.78
CA ASP A 33 -14.10 -8.71 0.62
C ASP A 33 -13.41 -7.60 -0.20
N GLU A 34 -13.72 -7.55 -1.49
CA GLU A 34 -13.29 -6.47 -2.38
C GLU A 34 -14.52 -5.70 -2.87
N ILE A 35 -14.63 -4.41 -2.46
CA ILE A 35 -15.73 -3.54 -2.88
C ILE A 35 -15.20 -2.40 -3.75
N ILE A 36 -15.71 -2.29 -4.99
CA ILE A 36 -15.29 -1.27 -5.95
C ILE A 36 -16.45 -0.33 -6.28
N ILE A 37 -16.26 0.96 -6.01
CA ILE A 37 -17.26 2.02 -6.27
C ILE A 37 -16.88 2.77 -7.55
N ASN A 38 -17.54 2.45 -8.65
CA ASN A 38 -17.40 3.11 -9.96
C ASN A 38 -18.54 4.10 -10.24
N SER A 39 -19.41 4.35 -9.28
CA SER A 39 -20.54 5.28 -9.33
C SER A 39 -20.84 5.75 -7.91
N SER A 40 -21.72 6.75 -7.72
CA SER A 40 -22.12 7.15 -6.36
C SER A 40 -22.73 5.97 -5.61
N GLY A 41 -22.25 5.67 -4.39
CA GLY A 41 -22.73 4.52 -3.63
C GLY A 41 -22.22 4.51 -2.18
N THR A 42 -22.69 3.51 -1.45
CA THR A 42 -22.31 3.23 -0.05
C THR A 42 -21.66 1.87 0.03
N ALA A 43 -20.60 1.73 0.80
CA ALA A 43 -19.89 0.46 1.01
C ALA A 43 -19.63 0.21 2.49
N TYR A 44 -19.95 -1.01 2.90
CA TYR A 44 -19.60 -1.59 4.19
C TYR A 44 -18.87 -2.90 3.95
N GLY A 45 -17.64 -3.05 4.48
CA GLY A 45 -16.90 -4.33 4.44
C GLY A 45 -17.53 -5.33 5.40
N ASP A 46 -17.89 -4.88 6.58
CA ASP A 46 -18.44 -5.60 7.74
C ASP A 46 -17.32 -6.36 8.50
N ASP A 47 -17.26 -7.71 8.51
CA ASP A 47 -16.27 -8.50 9.27
C ASP A 47 -15.19 -9.09 8.33
N GLY A 48 -13.94 -8.74 8.49
CA GLY A 48 -12.81 -9.28 7.71
C GLY A 48 -11.81 -8.20 7.29
N ASP A 49 -10.73 -8.60 6.67
CA ASP A 49 -9.71 -7.66 6.16
C ASP A 49 -10.11 -7.23 4.73
N ASP A 50 -10.86 -6.13 4.62
CA ASP A 50 -11.52 -5.74 3.38
C ASP A 50 -10.70 -4.76 2.53
N ILE A 51 -10.99 -4.74 1.22
CA ILE A 51 -10.43 -3.75 0.28
C ILE A 51 -11.58 -2.93 -0.31
N ILE A 52 -11.62 -1.63 0.01
CA ILE A 52 -12.61 -0.71 -0.55
C ILE A 52 -11.95 0.31 -1.47
N THR A 53 -12.33 0.29 -2.76
CA THR A 53 -11.80 1.20 -3.77
C THR A 53 -12.87 2.17 -4.25
N VAL A 54 -12.62 3.48 -4.12
CA VAL A 54 -13.52 4.55 -4.55
C VAL A 54 -12.93 5.27 -5.76
N ASN A 55 -13.49 5.03 -6.94
CA ASN A 55 -13.03 5.61 -8.20
C ASN A 55 -13.84 6.86 -8.63
N VAL A 56 -15.02 7.07 -8.06
CA VAL A 56 -15.91 8.17 -8.40
C VAL A 56 -16.42 8.83 -7.12
N ALA A 57 -16.57 10.15 -7.15
CA ALA A 57 -17.06 10.91 -6.00
C ALA A 57 -18.40 10.37 -5.47
N THR A 58 -18.46 10.16 -4.17
CA THR A 58 -19.66 9.64 -3.49
C THR A 58 -19.99 10.40 -2.23
N SER A 59 -21.29 10.55 -1.97
CA SER A 59 -21.83 11.04 -0.69
C SER A 59 -22.28 9.90 0.23
N GLY A 60 -22.21 8.65 -0.23
CA GLY A 60 -22.50 7.48 0.59
C GLY A 60 -21.45 7.27 1.69
N ALA A 61 -21.81 6.51 2.70
CA ALA A 61 -20.88 6.11 3.74
C ALA A 61 -19.90 5.05 3.21
N ILE A 62 -18.65 5.16 3.62
CA ILE A 62 -17.60 4.16 3.37
C ILE A 62 -17.08 3.74 4.74
N ASN A 63 -17.14 2.44 5.02
CA ASN A 63 -16.70 1.86 6.28
C ASN A 63 -16.21 0.42 6.02
N GLY A 64 -14.99 0.08 6.45
CA GLY A 64 -14.46 -1.28 6.35
C GLY A 64 -15.15 -2.20 7.33
N GLY A 65 -15.12 -1.86 8.59
CA GLY A 65 -15.81 -2.63 9.60
C GLY A 65 -14.89 -3.12 10.71
N LEU A 66 -14.87 -4.41 10.94
CA LEU A 66 -13.95 -5.07 11.85
C LEU A 66 -12.88 -5.81 11.03
N GLY A 67 -11.63 -5.60 11.35
CA GLY A 67 -10.50 -6.19 10.66
C GLY A 67 -9.52 -5.12 10.19
N ASN A 68 -8.48 -5.52 9.46
CA ASN A 68 -7.46 -4.59 8.99
C ASN A 68 -7.73 -4.24 7.52
N ASP A 69 -8.44 -3.15 7.33
CA ASP A 69 -9.00 -2.78 6.04
C ASP A 69 -8.04 -1.94 5.18
N THR A 70 -8.21 -2.01 3.88
CA THR A 70 -7.48 -1.18 2.93
C THR A 70 -8.43 -0.30 2.13
N TYR A 71 -8.23 1.01 2.20
CA TYR A 71 -8.99 2.01 1.49
C TYR A 71 -8.17 2.64 0.38
N ASN A 72 -8.63 2.51 -0.87
CA ASN A 72 -8.06 3.17 -2.04
C ASN A 72 -8.99 4.31 -2.49
N ILE A 73 -8.72 5.54 -2.04
CA ILE A 73 -9.60 6.69 -2.22
C ILE A 73 -9.09 7.58 -3.36
N ASN A 74 -9.55 7.29 -4.58
CA ASN A 74 -9.17 8.02 -5.80
C ASN A 74 -10.09 9.20 -6.12
N ALA A 75 -11.24 9.32 -5.45
CA ALA A 75 -12.21 10.37 -5.66
C ALA A 75 -12.82 10.83 -4.32
N LYS A 76 -13.45 12.02 -4.32
CA LYS A 76 -14.00 12.63 -3.12
C LYS A 76 -15.05 11.75 -2.46
N VAL A 77 -14.89 11.50 -1.16
CA VAL A 77 -15.87 10.88 -0.27
C VAL A 77 -16.32 11.89 0.79
N THR A 78 -17.58 11.80 1.21
CA THR A 78 -18.12 12.73 2.23
C THR A 78 -18.03 12.11 3.62
N ASN A 79 -18.23 10.81 3.74
CA ASN A 79 -18.22 10.07 4.99
C ASN A 79 -17.32 8.84 4.86
N LEU A 80 -16.10 8.95 5.36
CA LEU A 80 -15.14 7.85 5.46
C LEU A 80 -14.74 7.70 6.92
N SER A 81 -15.07 6.56 7.50
CA SER A 81 -14.71 6.22 8.87
C SER A 81 -14.55 4.71 8.98
N ASP A 82 -13.86 4.30 10.01
CA ASP A 82 -13.71 2.89 10.36
C ASP A 82 -14.16 2.60 11.79
N THR A 83 -14.44 1.34 12.09
CA THR A 83 -14.92 0.89 13.41
C THR A 83 -13.88 0.11 14.20
N GLY A 84 -12.80 -0.38 13.55
CA GLY A 84 -11.70 -1.03 14.26
C GLY A 84 -10.74 -1.78 13.36
N GLY A 85 -9.54 -2.05 13.88
CA GLY A 85 -8.45 -2.72 13.17
C GLY A 85 -7.31 -1.76 12.82
N ASP A 86 -6.21 -2.33 12.34
CA ASP A 86 -5.03 -1.58 11.91
C ASP A 86 -5.13 -1.37 10.38
N ASN A 87 -5.68 -0.21 9.98
CA ASN A 87 -6.13 0.04 8.62
C ASN A 87 -5.07 0.74 7.76
N ILE A 88 -5.19 0.60 6.43
CA ILE A 88 -4.37 1.31 5.44
C ILE A 88 -5.24 2.23 4.59
N TYR A 89 -4.92 3.52 4.57
CA TYR A 89 -5.60 4.54 3.78
C TYR A 89 -4.70 5.09 2.68
N ASN A 90 -4.95 4.73 1.43
CA ASN A 90 -4.30 5.29 0.24
C ASN A 90 -5.17 6.41 -0.33
N VAL A 91 -4.84 7.67 -0.07
CA VAL A 91 -5.69 8.83 -0.33
C VAL A 91 -5.11 9.69 -1.44
N ASN A 92 -5.64 9.55 -2.64
CA ASN A 92 -5.30 10.38 -3.81
C ASN A 92 -6.28 11.55 -4.00
N ALA A 93 -7.43 11.52 -3.33
CA ALA A 93 -8.47 12.54 -3.41
C ALA A 93 -8.14 13.78 -2.59
N ASN A 94 -8.77 14.90 -2.96
CA ASN A 94 -8.66 16.18 -2.26
C ASN A 94 -9.95 16.50 -1.49
N ASP A 95 -9.84 17.43 -0.53
CA ASP A 95 -10.98 18.03 0.19
C ASP A 95 -11.87 16.99 0.87
N ILE A 96 -11.28 15.98 1.54
CA ILE A 96 -12.01 14.94 2.27
C ILE A 96 -11.68 14.95 3.76
N ASN A 97 -12.61 14.38 4.53
CA ASN A 97 -12.44 14.13 5.96
C ASN A 97 -12.38 12.62 6.19
N ILE A 98 -11.38 12.18 6.95
CA ILE A 98 -11.15 10.77 7.28
C ILE A 98 -11.02 10.64 8.79
N SER A 99 -11.60 9.56 9.33
CA SER A 99 -11.31 9.09 10.68
C SER A 99 -10.86 7.63 10.59
N GLY A 100 -9.65 7.32 11.09
CA GLY A 100 -9.08 5.99 11.11
C GLY A 100 -9.86 5.04 12.02
N GLY A 101 -10.29 5.53 13.15
CA GLY A 101 -10.96 4.70 14.15
C GLY A 101 -10.02 4.24 15.25
N PRO A 102 -10.36 3.17 15.97
CA PRO A 102 -9.42 2.52 16.90
C PRO A 102 -8.50 1.57 16.12
N GLY A 103 -7.23 1.48 16.54
CA GLY A 103 -6.22 0.65 15.89
C GLY A 103 -5.01 1.47 15.43
N ALA A 104 -3.95 0.81 15.01
CA ALA A 104 -2.73 1.46 14.53
C ALA A 104 -2.81 1.68 13.00
N ASP A 105 -3.34 2.82 12.61
CA ASP A 105 -3.65 3.11 11.21
C ASP A 105 -2.46 3.69 10.45
N THR A 106 -2.41 3.40 9.16
CA THR A 106 -1.40 3.96 8.25
C THR A 106 -2.06 4.76 7.13
N PHE A 107 -1.69 6.04 7.01
CA PHE A 107 -2.23 6.95 6.01
C PHE A 107 -1.16 7.36 4.99
N TYR A 108 -1.42 7.13 3.72
CA TYR A 108 -0.66 7.64 2.58
C TYR A 108 -1.47 8.70 1.87
N LEU A 109 -1.09 9.97 2.04
CA LEU A 109 -1.85 11.13 1.58
C LEU A 109 -1.16 11.81 0.40
N SER A 110 -1.55 11.49 -0.82
CA SER A 110 -1.11 12.19 -2.03
C SER A 110 -2.03 13.37 -2.37
N GLY A 111 -3.26 13.37 -1.85
CA GLY A 111 -4.24 14.43 -2.03
C GLY A 111 -3.99 15.67 -1.15
N ASN A 112 -4.63 16.77 -1.51
CA ASN A 112 -4.49 18.07 -0.85
C ASN A 112 -5.73 18.47 -0.06
N ASN A 113 -5.58 19.40 0.91
CA ASN A 113 -6.64 19.99 1.70
C ASN A 113 -7.49 18.95 2.48
N ASN A 114 -6.94 17.83 2.84
CA ASN A 114 -7.64 16.80 3.58
C ASN A 114 -7.54 17.04 5.09
N THR A 115 -8.57 16.62 5.81
CA THR A 115 -8.56 16.53 7.28
C THR A 115 -8.52 15.07 7.66
N VAL A 116 -7.51 14.65 8.40
CA VAL A 116 -7.30 13.26 8.79
C VAL A 116 -7.16 13.17 10.30
N LEU A 117 -7.98 12.33 10.90
CA LEU A 117 -7.96 11.98 12.31
C LEU A 117 -7.51 10.52 12.42
N GLY A 118 -6.36 10.27 13.07
CA GLY A 118 -5.94 8.90 13.41
C GLY A 118 -6.92 8.27 14.38
N ALA A 119 -7.33 9.06 15.37
CA ALA A 119 -8.26 8.77 16.46
C ALA A 119 -7.63 7.97 17.58
N GLY A 120 -7.48 6.66 17.52
CA GLY A 120 -6.90 5.91 18.63
C GLY A 120 -6.05 4.75 18.19
N GLY A 121 -4.87 4.64 18.78
CA GLY A 121 -3.84 3.70 18.40
C GLY A 121 -2.53 4.42 18.06
N ASP A 122 -1.55 3.70 17.60
CA ASP A 122 -0.25 4.23 17.25
C ASP A 122 -0.17 4.47 15.73
N ASP A 123 -0.65 5.65 15.27
CA ASP A 123 -0.88 5.94 13.87
C ASP A 123 0.36 6.44 13.12
N TYR A 124 0.36 6.24 11.82
CA TYR A 124 1.47 6.63 10.96
C TYR A 124 1.00 7.35 9.67
N PHE A 125 1.54 8.54 9.42
CA PHE A 125 1.12 9.39 8.31
C PHE A 125 2.28 9.68 7.36
N VAL A 126 2.13 9.34 6.09
CA VAL A 126 3.03 9.73 4.99
C VAL A 126 2.29 10.72 4.10
N ILE A 127 2.76 11.97 4.06
CA ILE A 127 2.05 13.07 3.43
C ILE A 127 2.89 13.60 2.27
N ASP A 128 2.42 13.38 1.05
CA ASP A 128 3.01 13.93 -0.19
C ASP A 128 2.20 15.12 -0.69
N GLY A 129 0.91 15.19 -0.33
CA GLY A 129 0.02 16.30 -0.66
C GLY A 129 0.22 17.54 0.23
N SER A 130 -0.43 18.64 -0.12
CA SER A 130 -0.24 19.93 0.55
C SER A 130 -1.50 20.42 1.26
N ASN A 131 -1.33 21.32 2.25
CA ASN A 131 -2.39 21.96 3.02
C ASN A 131 -3.32 20.98 3.73
N ASN A 132 -2.81 19.82 4.16
CA ASN A 132 -3.58 18.87 4.95
C ASN A 132 -3.61 19.28 6.43
N PHE A 133 -4.63 18.85 7.16
CA PHE A 133 -4.67 18.87 8.61
C PHE A 133 -4.64 17.45 9.16
N ILE A 134 -3.69 17.16 10.01
CA ILE A 134 -3.49 15.83 10.60
C ILE A 134 -3.60 15.94 12.12
N ASP A 135 -4.52 15.16 12.69
CA ASP A 135 -4.61 14.96 14.13
C ASP A 135 -4.41 13.47 14.42
N GLY A 136 -3.31 13.12 15.09
CA GLY A 136 -3.02 11.72 15.43
C GLY A 136 -3.97 11.15 16.47
N GLY A 137 -4.61 11.99 17.31
CA GLY A 137 -5.49 11.50 18.38
C GLY A 137 -4.71 10.93 19.57
N THR A 138 -5.11 9.75 20.06
CA THR A 138 -4.47 9.10 21.21
C THR A 138 -3.49 8.02 20.74
N GLY A 139 -2.33 7.89 21.41
CA GLY A 139 -1.29 6.92 21.10
C GLY A 139 0.04 7.59 20.74
N ASN A 140 0.99 6.79 20.25
CA ASN A 140 2.31 7.27 19.81
C ASN A 140 2.27 7.45 18.28
N ASN A 141 1.83 8.62 17.85
CA ASN A 141 1.60 8.92 16.46
C ASN A 141 2.82 9.56 15.80
N TYR A 142 3.11 9.19 14.54
CA TYR A 142 4.25 9.71 13.79
C TYR A 142 3.87 10.12 12.37
N TYR A 143 4.55 11.16 11.85
CA TYR A 143 4.34 11.62 10.48
C TYR A 143 5.65 11.84 9.72
N ILE A 144 5.53 11.76 8.40
CA ILE A 144 6.48 12.27 7.41
C ILE A 144 5.71 13.22 6.52
N ASP A 145 6.21 14.44 6.38
CA ASP A 145 5.61 15.44 5.49
C ASP A 145 6.60 15.81 4.38
N ASN A 146 6.28 15.40 3.17
CA ASN A 146 6.96 15.76 1.94
C ASN A 146 6.21 16.88 1.19
N GLY A 147 5.01 17.21 1.64
CA GLY A 147 4.17 18.29 1.13
C GLY A 147 4.53 19.65 1.71
N THR A 148 3.62 20.59 1.57
CA THR A 148 3.76 21.94 2.12
C THR A 148 2.44 22.43 2.73
N GLY A 149 2.55 23.25 3.78
CA GLY A 149 1.37 23.87 4.40
C GLY A 149 0.51 22.94 5.24
N THR A 150 0.96 21.73 5.56
CA THR A 150 0.25 20.80 6.43
C THR A 150 0.33 21.27 7.89
N SER A 151 -0.75 21.13 8.62
CA SER A 151 -0.84 21.43 10.07
C SER A 151 -1.01 20.12 10.86
N PHE A 152 -0.44 20.09 12.05
CA PHE A 152 -0.32 18.88 12.86
C PHE A 152 -0.84 19.09 14.29
N SER A 153 -1.51 18.06 14.82
CA SER A 153 -1.94 17.95 16.21
C SER A 153 -1.73 16.51 16.69
N ASN A 154 -1.30 16.31 17.93
CA ASN A 154 -1.13 15.00 18.56
C ASN A 154 -0.29 13.98 17.73
N VAL A 155 0.71 14.45 17.01
CA VAL A 155 1.57 13.62 16.17
C VAL A 155 3.00 14.16 16.17
N ASN A 156 3.99 13.27 16.16
CA ASN A 156 5.41 13.59 16.17
C ASN A 156 6.05 13.36 14.81
N LYS A 157 7.03 14.18 14.44
CA LYS A 157 7.81 13.90 13.23
C LYS A 157 8.57 12.59 13.41
N ASP A 158 8.52 11.71 12.39
CA ASP A 158 9.28 10.46 12.42
C ASP A 158 10.80 10.75 12.51
N PRO A 159 11.47 10.34 13.61
CA PRO A 159 12.90 10.56 13.77
C PRO A 159 13.76 9.73 12.81
N ASN A 160 13.17 8.70 12.18
CA ASN A 160 13.83 7.80 11.24
C ASN A 160 13.56 8.17 9.77
N ALA A 161 12.77 9.24 9.52
CA ALA A 161 12.56 9.73 8.16
C ALA A 161 13.81 10.45 7.65
N GLY A 162 14.18 10.19 6.42
CA GLY A 162 15.36 10.78 5.81
C GLY A 162 15.32 10.72 4.29
N GLY A 163 16.37 11.26 3.69
CA GLY A 163 16.56 11.22 2.26
C GLY A 163 18.03 11.07 1.88
N ILE A 164 18.27 10.40 0.77
CA ILE A 164 19.59 10.22 0.20
C ILE A 164 19.61 10.92 -1.16
N SER A 165 20.42 11.99 -1.25
CA SER A 165 20.61 12.71 -2.50
C SER A 165 21.73 12.08 -3.31
N PHE A 166 21.51 11.93 -4.61
CA PHE A 166 22.46 11.43 -5.58
C PHE A 166 22.76 12.53 -6.60
N THR A 167 23.96 12.58 -7.12
CA THR A 167 24.42 13.65 -8.02
C THR A 167 24.63 13.18 -9.45
N TYR A 168 24.84 11.88 -9.67
CA TYR A 168 25.04 11.31 -11.00
C TYR A 168 24.52 9.88 -11.10
N GLN A 169 24.30 9.43 -12.32
CA GLN A 169 23.91 8.04 -12.60
C GLN A 169 25.01 7.06 -12.21
N GLY A 170 24.62 5.95 -11.59
CA GLY A 170 25.54 4.92 -11.11
C GLY A 170 26.17 5.23 -9.75
N GLU A 171 25.84 6.36 -9.14
CA GLU A 171 26.27 6.64 -7.75
C GLU A 171 25.63 5.63 -6.80
N VAL A 172 26.45 5.01 -5.94
CA VAL A 172 26.02 4.00 -4.96
C VAL A 172 26.19 4.55 -3.56
N LYS A 173 25.14 4.43 -2.76
CA LYS A 173 25.16 4.80 -1.34
C LYS A 173 24.52 3.70 -0.49
N THR A 174 24.88 3.66 0.78
CA THR A 174 24.27 2.77 1.77
C THR A 174 23.60 3.57 2.85
N PHE A 175 22.51 3.06 3.39
CA PHE A 175 21.92 3.54 4.62
C PHE A 175 21.54 2.37 5.53
N THR A 176 21.49 2.62 6.82
CA THR A 176 21.06 1.64 7.81
C THR A 176 19.83 2.18 8.51
N LEU A 177 18.79 1.38 8.57
CA LEU A 177 17.54 1.74 9.23
C LEU A 177 17.00 0.52 9.98
N ASN A 178 16.62 0.69 11.23
CA ASN A 178 16.19 -0.40 12.10
C ASN A 178 17.22 -1.58 12.17
N GLY A 179 18.51 -1.23 12.21
CA GLY A 179 19.60 -2.22 12.22
C GLY A 179 19.89 -2.88 10.87
N LYS A 180 19.07 -2.68 9.85
CA LYS A 180 19.19 -3.31 8.52
C LYS A 180 19.88 -2.38 7.53
N THR A 181 20.78 -2.92 6.72
CA THR A 181 21.56 -2.15 5.74
C THR A 181 21.04 -2.35 4.32
N TYR A 182 20.86 -1.24 3.64
CA TYR A 182 20.40 -1.18 2.25
C TYR A 182 21.43 -0.49 1.39
N THR A 183 21.70 -1.07 0.22
CA THR A 183 22.56 -0.46 -0.80
C THR A 183 21.68 0.10 -1.91
N VAL A 184 21.85 1.38 -2.22
CA VAL A 184 21.04 2.10 -3.22
C VAL A 184 21.92 2.61 -4.34
N THR A 185 21.51 2.33 -5.56
CA THR A 185 22.16 2.83 -6.79
C THR A 185 21.21 3.80 -7.51
N ASN A 186 21.69 4.97 -7.86
CA ASN A 186 20.94 5.90 -8.70
C ASN A 186 21.00 5.45 -10.19
N ASN A 187 19.86 5.07 -10.75
CA ASN A 187 19.72 4.67 -12.15
C ASN A 187 19.32 5.84 -13.07
N PHE A 188 19.04 7.01 -12.50
CA PHE A 188 18.65 8.22 -13.24
C PHE A 188 19.88 8.98 -13.77
N ALA A 189 19.79 9.48 -15.01
CA ALA A 189 20.84 10.28 -15.64
C ALA A 189 20.85 11.70 -15.07
N GLY A 190 21.44 11.89 -13.90
CA GLY A 190 21.53 13.19 -13.21
C GLY A 190 21.33 13.08 -11.72
N SER A 191 21.05 14.22 -11.11
CA SER A 191 20.75 14.30 -9.67
C SER A 191 19.39 13.68 -9.38
N ASN A 192 19.31 12.92 -8.30
CA ASN A 192 18.10 12.24 -7.87
C ASN A 192 18.05 12.19 -6.34
N MET A 193 16.87 11.89 -5.78
CA MET A 193 16.68 11.78 -4.34
C MET A 193 15.77 10.60 -4.02
N LEU A 194 16.22 9.71 -3.16
CA LEU A 194 15.41 8.69 -2.53
C LEU A 194 15.03 9.15 -1.13
N GLN A 195 13.77 9.23 -0.84
CA GLN A 195 13.27 9.41 0.52
C GLN A 195 13.02 8.04 1.15
N TYR A 196 13.25 7.91 2.43
CA TYR A 196 12.96 6.71 3.18
C TYR A 196 12.39 7.04 4.55
N SER A 197 11.64 6.11 5.07
CA SER A 197 11.06 6.20 6.41
C SER A 197 10.90 4.82 7.03
N LEU A 198 10.81 4.77 8.33
CA LEU A 198 10.52 3.56 9.08
C LEU A 198 9.26 3.78 9.91
N ASN A 199 8.23 3.02 9.67
CA ASN A 199 7.12 2.93 10.60
C ASN A 199 7.60 2.21 11.88
N PRO A 200 7.73 2.89 13.01
CA PRO A 200 8.31 2.31 14.23
C PRO A 200 7.43 1.21 14.83
N ASN A 201 6.13 1.21 14.54
CA ASN A 201 5.16 0.27 15.09
C ASN A 201 5.18 -1.07 14.34
N THR A 202 5.31 -1.02 13.01
CA THR A 202 5.26 -2.21 12.15
C THR A 202 6.63 -2.68 11.65
N GLY A 203 7.66 -1.84 11.77
CA GLY A 203 8.99 -2.10 11.22
C GLY A 203 9.07 -1.97 9.69
N VAL A 204 8.00 -1.52 9.03
CA VAL A 204 7.95 -1.33 7.59
C VAL A 204 8.80 -0.12 7.19
N ILE A 205 9.67 -0.32 6.21
CA ILE A 205 10.46 0.75 5.61
C ILE A 205 9.80 1.16 4.29
N THR A 206 9.36 2.40 4.20
CA THR A 206 8.85 2.96 2.94
C THR A 206 9.99 3.62 2.18
N LEU A 207 10.12 3.26 0.90
CA LEU A 207 11.05 3.87 -0.06
C LEU A 207 10.23 4.64 -1.10
N ASN A 208 10.40 5.97 -1.13
CA ASN A 208 9.70 6.86 -2.04
C ASN A 208 10.70 7.53 -2.99
N GLY A 209 10.66 7.16 -4.24
CA GLY A 209 11.56 7.66 -5.28
C GLY A 209 11.52 6.80 -6.53
N SER A 210 12.06 7.32 -7.61
CA SER A 210 12.03 6.64 -8.90
C SER A 210 13.44 6.47 -9.47
N ASN A 211 13.61 5.44 -10.31
CA ASN A 211 14.87 5.11 -10.98
C ASN A 211 16.00 4.72 -10.01
N PHE A 212 15.70 3.91 -9.01
CA PHE A 212 16.69 3.37 -8.08
C PHE A 212 16.84 1.86 -8.19
N GLY A 213 18.08 1.38 -8.02
CA GLY A 213 18.35 0.01 -7.65
C GLY A 213 18.49 -0.06 -6.12
N VAL A 214 17.76 -0.92 -5.46
CA VAL A 214 17.83 -1.11 -4.01
C VAL A 214 18.06 -2.57 -3.69
N ASN A 215 19.12 -2.87 -2.93
CA ASN A 215 19.42 -4.20 -2.47
C ASN A 215 19.41 -4.23 -0.93
N ALA A 216 18.64 -5.16 -0.37
CA ALA A 216 18.71 -5.47 1.05
C ALA A 216 19.97 -6.27 1.39
N SER A 217 20.40 -6.20 2.65
CA SER A 217 21.51 -7.01 3.13
C SER A 217 21.14 -8.50 3.10
N SER A 218 22.03 -9.36 2.65
CA SER A 218 21.81 -10.80 2.54
C SER A 218 21.54 -11.53 3.88
N ASN A 219 21.81 -10.89 5.00
CA ASN A 219 21.73 -11.52 6.33
C ASN A 219 20.53 -11.07 7.17
N GLU A 220 19.61 -10.29 6.61
CA GLU A 220 18.48 -9.71 7.37
C GLU A 220 17.23 -9.62 6.52
N SER A 221 16.10 -10.13 7.05
CA SER A 221 14.79 -9.98 6.38
C SER A 221 14.41 -8.53 6.18
N ALA A 222 13.94 -8.17 5.01
CA ALA A 222 13.47 -6.82 4.69
C ALA A 222 11.93 -6.75 4.75
N ILE A 223 11.41 -5.63 5.24
CA ILE A 223 9.98 -5.30 5.15
C ILE A 223 9.90 -3.95 4.44
N LEU A 224 9.58 -3.96 3.15
CA LEU A 224 9.67 -2.79 2.27
C LEU A 224 8.32 -2.45 1.64
N ASN A 225 7.97 -1.17 1.68
CA ASN A 225 6.94 -0.58 0.83
C ASN A 225 7.61 0.31 -0.22
N ILE A 226 7.27 0.10 -1.48
CA ILE A 226 7.87 0.80 -2.61
C ILE A 226 6.84 1.76 -3.22
N ARG A 227 7.24 3.02 -3.34
CA ARG A 227 6.45 4.09 -3.96
C ARG A 227 7.33 4.82 -4.98
N GLY A 228 6.95 4.75 -6.25
CA GLY A 228 7.69 5.36 -7.36
C GLY A 228 7.89 4.42 -8.53
N ASN A 229 8.51 4.93 -9.59
CA ASN A 229 8.57 4.25 -10.89
C ASN A 229 10.00 3.80 -11.23
N ASN A 230 10.12 2.80 -12.10
CA ASN A 230 11.38 2.35 -12.68
C ASN A 230 12.41 1.92 -11.62
N ASN A 231 11.99 1.37 -10.51
CA ASN A 231 12.91 0.87 -9.48
C ASN A 231 13.22 -0.61 -9.69
N VAL A 232 14.41 -1.02 -9.30
CA VAL A 232 14.82 -2.42 -9.25
C VAL A 232 15.12 -2.76 -7.80
N ILE A 233 14.29 -3.59 -7.20
CA ILE A 233 14.39 -3.98 -5.79
C ILE A 233 14.80 -5.44 -5.71
N THR A 234 15.81 -5.72 -4.92
CA THR A 234 16.24 -7.08 -4.59
C THR A 234 16.21 -7.26 -3.08
N GLY A 235 15.50 -8.26 -2.65
CA GLY A 235 15.43 -8.67 -1.24
C GLY A 235 16.74 -9.29 -0.74
N SER A 236 16.69 -9.92 0.39
CA SER A 236 17.82 -10.54 1.07
C SER A 236 17.97 -12.04 0.70
N ASP A 237 18.78 -12.77 1.48
CA ASP A 237 18.83 -14.23 1.44
C ASP A 237 17.88 -14.88 2.46
N LEU A 238 17.00 -14.09 3.10
CA LEU A 238 16.03 -14.52 4.11
C LEU A 238 14.61 -14.15 3.67
N SER A 239 13.61 -14.65 4.39
CA SER A 239 12.21 -14.34 4.10
C SER A 239 11.91 -12.84 4.22
N ASP A 240 11.55 -12.22 3.12
CA ASP A 240 11.26 -10.80 2.99
C ASP A 240 9.76 -10.54 2.77
N LYS A 241 9.32 -9.33 3.10
CA LYS A 241 8.02 -8.83 2.68
C LYS A 241 8.23 -7.55 1.87
N ILE A 242 7.88 -7.58 0.59
CA ILE A 242 8.02 -6.43 -0.31
C ILE A 242 6.68 -6.11 -0.93
N THR A 243 6.20 -4.90 -0.70
CA THR A 243 4.94 -4.40 -1.25
C THR A 243 5.23 -3.26 -2.21
N VAL A 244 4.69 -3.31 -3.42
CA VAL A 244 4.66 -2.15 -4.33
C VAL A 244 3.32 -1.47 -4.18
N GLU A 245 3.29 -0.38 -3.43
CA GLU A 245 2.08 0.39 -3.15
C GLU A 245 1.66 1.23 -4.36
N GLN A 246 2.63 1.89 -4.98
CA GLN A 246 2.39 2.79 -6.11
C GLN A 246 3.56 2.77 -7.07
N GLY A 247 3.26 3.03 -8.34
CA GLY A 247 4.26 3.21 -9.39
C GLY A 247 4.29 2.09 -10.40
N SER A 248 4.93 2.35 -11.51
CA SER A 248 5.00 1.45 -12.66
C SER A 248 6.44 1.16 -13.09
N ASN A 249 6.61 0.12 -13.89
CA ASN A 249 7.89 -0.34 -14.42
C ASN A 249 8.91 -0.68 -13.31
N ASN A 250 8.44 -1.11 -12.15
CA ASN A 250 9.32 -1.63 -11.12
C ASN A 250 9.60 -3.11 -11.38
N VAL A 251 10.81 -3.53 -11.04
CA VAL A 251 11.26 -4.93 -11.08
C VAL A 251 11.59 -5.36 -9.66
N ILE A 252 10.86 -6.34 -9.17
CA ILE A 252 11.00 -6.86 -7.81
C ILE A 252 11.52 -8.29 -7.87
N ASN A 253 12.56 -8.57 -7.10
CA ASN A 253 13.10 -9.90 -6.90
C ASN A 253 13.13 -10.17 -5.39
N GLY A 254 12.43 -11.20 -4.91
CA GLY A 254 12.44 -11.61 -3.50
C GLY A 254 13.85 -11.99 -3.05
N GLY A 255 14.53 -12.81 -3.82
CA GLY A 255 15.89 -13.24 -3.52
C GLY A 255 15.95 -14.73 -3.17
N LYS A 256 16.44 -15.05 -1.99
CA LYS A 256 16.31 -16.36 -1.41
C LYS A 256 15.42 -16.26 -0.17
N GLY A 257 14.90 -17.43 0.24
CA GLY A 257 14.01 -17.47 1.41
C GLY A 257 12.56 -17.64 0.98
N ASN A 258 11.66 -17.65 1.93
CA ASN A 258 10.23 -17.74 1.62
C ASN A 258 9.64 -16.33 1.68
N ASP A 259 9.51 -15.71 0.52
CA ASP A 259 9.19 -14.29 0.40
C ASP A 259 7.69 -14.03 0.29
N THR A 260 7.26 -12.85 0.70
CA THR A 260 5.90 -12.36 0.48
C THR A 260 5.98 -11.12 -0.39
N LEU A 261 5.50 -11.21 -1.62
CA LEU A 261 5.50 -10.12 -2.58
C LEU A 261 4.06 -9.68 -2.87
N ILE A 262 3.77 -8.39 -2.68
CA ILE A 262 2.43 -7.83 -2.87
C ILE A 262 2.50 -6.71 -3.92
N MET A 263 1.66 -6.80 -4.94
CA MET A 263 1.57 -5.83 -6.01
C MET A 263 0.22 -5.13 -6.03
N ASN A 264 0.21 -3.84 -5.66
CA ASN A 264 -0.98 -2.99 -5.65
C ASN A 264 -1.03 -2.03 -6.86
N SER A 265 -0.05 -2.11 -7.78
CA SER A 265 0.06 -1.21 -8.92
C SER A 265 0.42 -1.94 -10.21
N GLU A 266 0.15 -1.30 -11.36
CA GLU A 266 0.21 -1.89 -12.70
C GLU A 266 1.60 -1.77 -13.36
N ASN A 267 1.80 -2.50 -14.47
CA ASN A 267 3.00 -2.44 -15.33
C ASN A 267 4.30 -2.73 -14.57
N ASN A 268 4.32 -3.75 -13.72
CA ASN A 268 5.47 -4.14 -12.93
C ASN A 268 5.88 -5.60 -13.19
N SER A 269 7.09 -5.97 -12.79
CA SER A 269 7.61 -7.34 -12.88
C SER A 269 8.00 -7.86 -11.50
N LEU A 270 7.60 -9.11 -11.18
CA LEU A 270 7.90 -9.79 -9.91
C LEU A 270 8.53 -11.14 -10.16
N ASN A 271 9.53 -11.45 -9.36
CA ASN A 271 10.15 -12.77 -9.27
C ASN A 271 10.27 -13.14 -7.79
N GLY A 272 9.66 -14.25 -7.37
CA GLY A 272 9.83 -14.77 -6.00
C GLY A 272 11.30 -15.09 -5.72
N GLY A 273 11.90 -15.97 -6.51
CA GLY A 273 13.32 -16.28 -6.39
C GLY A 273 13.58 -17.74 -6.01
N GLU A 274 14.40 -17.98 -5.00
CA GLU A 274 14.62 -19.32 -4.41
C GLU A 274 13.85 -19.43 -3.10
N GLY A 275 12.98 -20.39 -2.97
CA GLY A 275 12.19 -20.65 -1.73
C GLY A 275 10.72 -20.87 -2.03
N ASN A 276 9.91 -20.99 -1.00
CA ASN A 276 8.46 -21.14 -1.17
C ASN A 276 7.81 -19.78 -0.99
N ASP A 277 7.50 -19.12 -2.11
CA ASP A 277 7.10 -17.73 -2.13
C ASP A 277 5.58 -17.56 -2.17
N ASN A 278 5.10 -16.45 -1.58
CA ASN A 278 3.70 -16.06 -1.63
C ASN A 278 3.60 -14.72 -2.37
N ILE A 279 3.02 -14.75 -3.57
CA ILE A 279 2.87 -13.59 -4.44
C ILE A 279 1.39 -13.24 -4.53
N THR A 280 1.04 -12.00 -4.17
CA THR A 280 -0.34 -11.50 -4.25
C THR A 280 -0.42 -10.32 -5.22
N LEU A 281 -1.31 -10.42 -6.19
CA LEU A 281 -1.54 -9.44 -7.26
C LEU A 281 -2.89 -8.79 -7.06
N ASN A 282 -2.94 -7.59 -6.49
CA ASN A 282 -4.16 -6.80 -6.28
C ASN A 282 -4.45 -5.86 -7.46
N ALA A 283 -3.42 -5.49 -8.23
CA ALA A 283 -3.55 -4.80 -9.51
C ALA A 283 -2.98 -5.71 -10.60
N SER A 284 -3.61 -5.80 -11.76
CA SER A 284 -3.35 -6.89 -12.70
C SER A 284 -3.22 -6.49 -14.16
N THR A 285 -2.97 -5.23 -14.46
CA THR A 285 -2.73 -4.83 -15.85
C THR A 285 -1.24 -4.87 -16.16
N ASN A 286 -0.85 -5.65 -17.18
CA ASN A 286 0.50 -5.76 -17.71
C ASN A 286 1.55 -6.14 -16.64
N LEU A 287 1.28 -7.14 -15.83
CA LEU A 287 2.26 -7.70 -14.92
C LEU A 287 3.02 -8.86 -15.57
N GLU A 288 4.31 -8.98 -15.24
CA GLU A 288 5.14 -10.15 -15.51
C GLU A 288 5.53 -10.78 -14.18
N VAL A 289 5.10 -12.01 -13.93
CA VAL A 289 5.24 -12.67 -12.64
C VAL A 289 5.86 -14.04 -12.79
N THR A 290 6.88 -14.31 -11.97
CA THR A 290 7.51 -15.62 -11.87
C THR A 290 7.58 -16.04 -10.40
N GLY A 291 7.11 -17.24 -10.06
CA GLY A 291 7.28 -17.82 -8.72
C GLY A 291 8.76 -18.04 -8.44
N GLY A 292 9.42 -18.84 -9.25
CA GLY A 292 10.85 -19.06 -9.12
C GLY A 292 11.18 -20.54 -8.90
N ALA A 293 11.97 -20.84 -7.90
CA ALA A 293 12.32 -22.20 -7.53
C ALA A 293 11.83 -22.51 -6.12
N GLY A 294 10.90 -23.46 -6.01
CA GLY A 294 10.28 -23.85 -4.73
C GLY A 294 8.84 -24.27 -4.92
N ALA A 295 8.08 -24.30 -3.85
CA ALA A 295 6.63 -24.52 -3.91
C ALA A 295 5.95 -23.17 -3.68
N ASP A 296 5.60 -22.50 -4.78
CA ASP A 296 5.14 -21.11 -4.77
C ASP A 296 3.61 -21.02 -4.77
N THR A 297 3.09 -19.95 -4.18
CA THR A 297 1.67 -19.62 -4.20
C THR A 297 1.47 -18.28 -4.85
N ILE A 298 0.70 -18.22 -5.95
CA ILE A 298 0.41 -16.96 -6.65
C ILE A 298 -1.10 -16.70 -6.59
N ASN A 299 -1.48 -15.68 -5.83
CA ASN A 299 -2.86 -15.23 -5.66
C ASN A 299 -3.14 -14.06 -6.61
N ILE A 300 -4.15 -14.20 -7.45
CA ILE A 300 -4.53 -13.20 -8.44
C ILE A 300 -5.91 -12.68 -8.10
N ASN A 301 -5.97 -11.45 -7.55
CA ASN A 301 -7.23 -10.83 -7.14
C ASN A 301 -7.89 -10.01 -8.24
N SER A 302 -7.16 -9.67 -9.31
CA SER A 302 -7.73 -9.00 -10.49
C SER A 302 -7.07 -9.50 -11.77
N ASP A 303 -7.82 -9.53 -12.90
CA ASP A 303 -7.39 -10.22 -14.10
C ASP A 303 -7.50 -9.37 -15.37
N ASN A 304 -6.36 -8.84 -15.86
CA ASN A 304 -6.23 -8.29 -17.21
C ASN A 304 -4.77 -8.30 -17.69
N ASN A 305 -4.44 -9.16 -18.67
CA ASN A 305 -3.12 -9.20 -19.34
C ASN A 305 -1.92 -9.44 -18.43
N THR A 306 -2.03 -10.34 -17.46
CA THR A 306 -0.89 -10.74 -16.62
C THR A 306 -0.22 -11.98 -17.22
N ASN A 307 1.10 -11.92 -17.38
CA ASN A 307 1.89 -13.06 -17.81
C ASN A 307 2.50 -13.75 -16.58
N ILE A 308 2.08 -14.97 -16.28
CA ILE A 308 2.46 -15.68 -15.07
C ILE A 308 3.19 -16.98 -15.41
N SER A 309 4.31 -17.21 -14.74
CA SER A 309 5.01 -18.48 -14.70
C SER A 309 5.17 -18.91 -13.23
N SER A 310 4.69 -20.07 -12.86
CA SER A 310 4.90 -20.54 -11.49
C SER A 310 6.38 -20.85 -11.22
N GLY A 311 7.10 -21.35 -12.20
CA GLY A 311 8.52 -21.62 -12.06
C GLY A 311 8.83 -23.11 -11.97
N ALA A 312 9.72 -23.48 -11.07
CA ALA A 312 10.14 -24.87 -10.87
C ALA A 312 9.85 -25.33 -9.45
N GLY A 313 8.94 -26.27 -9.31
CA GLY A 313 8.56 -26.82 -8.00
C GLY A 313 7.18 -27.48 -8.01
N ASN A 314 6.53 -27.44 -6.85
CA ASN A 314 5.18 -27.97 -6.68
C ASN A 314 4.23 -26.81 -6.29
N ASP A 315 3.90 -25.98 -7.27
CA ASP A 315 3.24 -24.69 -7.18
C ASP A 315 1.70 -24.86 -7.24
#